data_42154a83c1fe959359c958b1c4b382b5
#
_entry.id   42154a83c1fe959359c958b1c4b382b5
#
_cell.length_a   1.000
_cell.length_b   1.000
_cell.length_c   1.000
_cell.angle_alpha   90.00
_cell.angle_beta   90.00
_cell.angle_gamma   90.00
#
_symmetry.space_group_name_H-M   'P 1'
#
loop_
_entity.id
_entity.type
_entity.pdbx_description
1 polymer ?
#
loop_
_entity_poly.entity_id
_entity_poly.type
_entity_poly.pdbx_seq_one_letter_code
_entity_poly.pdbx_strand_id
1 'polypeptide(L)'
;GAEQIDFNHCTFRHLSSTGLDYEWAVTASSVENCLFTDIGGTALLVGTFPDGGFETHVPFIPSDTRDLCSHIAIRNNLITNVTNEDWGCVGIGAGYVSDIDISHNEVCHLNYSGICVGWGWTSLESGMCNNRIEANYVHHFARRLYDAGGLYTLSNQPGSVMRNNRIEHLI
;
A
#
# COMPACT_ATOMS: atom_id res chain seq x y z
N GLY A 1 17.41 6.36 4.99
CA GLY A 1 16.56 6.80 3.91
C GLY A 1 17.22 6.73 2.55
N ALA A 2 16.41 6.82 1.53
CA ALA A 2 16.85 6.80 0.14
C ALA A 2 16.00 7.76 -0.70
N GLU A 3 16.57 8.26 -1.79
CA GLU A 3 15.89 9.16 -2.70
C GLU A 3 16.06 8.68 -4.14
N GLN A 4 15.07 8.97 -4.98
CA GLN A 4 15.14 8.73 -6.42
C GLN A 4 15.42 7.26 -6.77
N ILE A 5 14.72 6.38 -6.08
CA ILE A 5 14.76 4.94 -6.34
C ILE A 5 13.57 4.58 -7.24
N ASP A 6 13.84 4.30 -8.48
CA ASP A 6 12.81 4.06 -9.48
C ASP A 6 12.86 2.63 -10.01
N PHE A 7 11.72 1.97 -9.99
CA PHE A 7 11.50 0.69 -10.66
C PHE A 7 10.54 0.90 -11.83
N ASN A 8 11.01 0.66 -13.03
CA ASN A 8 10.20 0.83 -14.23
C ASN A 8 10.35 -0.39 -15.15
N HIS A 9 9.22 -0.93 -15.61
CA HIS A 9 9.15 -2.15 -16.43
C HIS A 9 9.84 -3.36 -15.78
N CYS A 10 9.78 -3.47 -14.45
CA CYS A 10 10.35 -4.58 -13.71
C CYS A 10 9.33 -5.69 -13.45
N THR A 11 9.82 -6.90 -13.24
CA THR A 11 8.99 -8.04 -12.83
C THR A 11 9.48 -8.60 -11.51
N PHE A 12 8.59 -8.66 -10.53
CA PHE A 12 8.76 -9.26 -9.21
C PHE A 12 7.93 -10.54 -9.15
N ARG A 13 8.58 -11.69 -9.04
CA ARG A 13 7.87 -12.97 -9.04
C ARG A 13 8.60 -14.06 -8.27
N HIS A 14 7.83 -15.08 -7.84
CA HIS A 14 8.34 -16.24 -7.12
C HIS A 14 9.02 -15.84 -5.79
N LEU A 15 8.42 -14.92 -5.06
CA LEU A 15 8.91 -14.43 -3.78
C LEU A 15 8.03 -14.97 -2.66
N SER A 16 8.63 -15.52 -1.62
CA SER A 16 7.90 -16.14 -0.51
C SER A 16 7.33 -15.14 0.51
N SER A 17 7.77 -13.90 0.47
CA SER A 17 7.32 -12.83 1.38
C SER A 17 6.99 -11.57 0.59
N THR A 18 7.32 -10.38 1.10
CA THR A 18 7.07 -9.09 0.44
C THR A 18 7.85 -8.94 -0.86
N GLY A 19 7.20 -8.41 -1.88
CA GLY A 19 7.81 -8.21 -3.20
C GLY A 19 8.78 -7.03 -3.21
N LEU A 20 8.34 -5.87 -2.79
CA LEU A 20 9.14 -4.64 -2.68
C LEU A 20 8.72 -3.88 -1.44
N ASP A 21 9.67 -3.37 -0.69
CA ASP A 21 9.43 -2.61 0.53
C ASP A 21 10.24 -1.31 0.56
N TYR A 22 9.55 -0.20 0.61
CA TYR A 22 10.08 1.13 0.89
C TYR A 22 9.83 1.47 2.37
N GLU A 23 10.55 0.86 3.27
CA GLU A 23 10.26 0.85 4.70
C GLU A 23 10.41 2.21 5.40
N TRP A 24 11.52 2.92 5.15
CA TRP A 24 11.90 4.06 5.98
C TRP A 24 12.54 5.19 5.19
N ALA A 25 12.00 6.42 5.34
CA ALA A 25 12.60 7.64 4.80
C ALA A 25 12.96 7.55 3.31
N VAL A 26 12.11 6.90 2.51
CA VAL A 26 12.24 6.88 1.06
C VAL A 26 11.42 8.02 0.48
N THR A 27 12.02 8.79 -0.41
CA THR A 27 11.33 9.93 -1.01
C THR A 27 11.62 10.08 -2.51
N ALA A 28 10.76 10.84 -3.20
CA ALA A 28 10.92 11.18 -4.62
C ALA A 28 11.18 9.95 -5.51
N SER A 29 10.47 8.86 -5.27
CA SER A 29 10.72 7.54 -5.90
C SER A 29 9.49 7.04 -6.66
N SER A 30 9.68 6.04 -7.52
CA SER A 30 8.56 5.51 -8.29
C SER A 30 8.61 3.98 -8.50
N VAL A 31 7.42 3.39 -8.65
CA VAL A 31 7.22 2.01 -9.11
C VAL A 31 6.18 2.07 -10.23
N GLU A 32 6.63 1.95 -11.46
CA GLU A 32 5.77 2.16 -12.62
C GLU A 32 5.89 1.06 -13.66
N ASN A 33 4.77 0.71 -14.29
CA ASN A 33 4.74 -0.27 -15.39
C ASN A 33 5.30 -1.65 -15.00
N CYS A 34 5.20 -2.02 -13.74
CA CYS A 34 5.78 -3.25 -13.20
C CYS A 34 4.74 -4.38 -13.09
N LEU A 35 5.23 -5.60 -13.08
CA LEU A 35 4.46 -6.80 -12.81
C LEU A 35 4.87 -7.39 -11.46
N PHE A 36 3.89 -7.60 -10.58
CA PHE A 36 4.04 -8.35 -9.34
C PHE A 36 3.15 -9.59 -9.39
N THR A 37 3.75 -10.76 -9.32
CA THR A 37 2.98 -12.01 -9.42
C THR A 37 3.66 -13.17 -8.72
N ASP A 38 2.86 -14.10 -8.21
CA ASP A 38 3.33 -15.26 -7.46
C ASP A 38 4.23 -14.85 -6.28
N ILE A 39 3.61 -14.08 -5.37
CA ILE A 39 4.26 -13.53 -4.18
C ILE A 39 3.51 -14.02 -2.94
N GLY A 40 4.24 -14.54 -1.95
CA GLY A 40 3.69 -15.09 -0.73
C GLY A 40 3.05 -14.06 0.19
N GLY A 41 3.65 -12.89 0.30
CA GLY A 41 3.19 -11.77 1.12
C GLY A 41 2.60 -10.61 0.31
N THR A 42 2.75 -9.39 0.82
CA THR A 42 2.33 -8.15 0.15
C THR A 42 3.19 -7.87 -1.07
N ALA A 43 2.60 -7.49 -2.19
CA ALA A 43 3.37 -7.18 -3.39
C ALA A 43 4.26 -5.94 -3.19
N LEU A 44 3.69 -4.86 -2.65
CA LEU A 44 4.39 -3.61 -2.46
C LEU A 44 4.01 -2.98 -1.12
N LEU A 45 5.00 -2.75 -0.26
CA LEU A 45 4.87 -2.00 0.98
C LEU A 45 5.57 -0.64 0.88
N VAL A 46 4.99 0.35 1.51
CA VAL A 46 5.57 1.69 1.64
C VAL A 46 5.33 2.23 3.04
N GLY A 47 6.37 2.74 3.67
CA GLY A 47 6.29 3.39 4.97
C GLY A 47 6.21 2.43 6.14
N THR A 48 6.10 3.02 7.29
CA THR A 48 6.19 2.31 8.58
C THR A 48 4.83 1.79 9.03
N PHE A 49 4.83 0.57 9.55
CA PHE A 49 3.71 -0.06 10.24
C PHE A 49 4.15 -0.42 11.66
N PRO A 50 4.24 0.54 12.58
CA PRO A 50 4.78 0.29 13.89
C PRO A 50 3.90 -0.66 14.69
N ASP A 51 4.50 -1.72 15.22
CA ASP A 51 3.87 -2.68 16.11
C ASP A 51 3.81 -2.11 17.53
N GLY A 52 2.80 -1.32 17.79
CA GLY A 52 2.52 -0.80 19.14
C GLY A 52 1.72 -1.74 20.03
N GLY A 53 1.69 -3.04 19.72
CA GLY A 53 0.77 -3.98 20.35
C GLY A 53 -0.63 -3.91 19.72
N PHE A 54 -1.63 -4.41 20.40
CA PHE A 54 -3.00 -4.43 19.94
C PHE A 54 -3.49 -3.08 19.42
N GLU A 55 -4.01 -3.06 18.20
CA GLU A 55 -4.73 -1.96 17.58
C GLU A 55 -4.15 -0.58 17.97
N THR A 56 -3.17 -0.14 17.24
CA THR A 56 -2.47 1.12 17.55
C THR A 56 -3.44 2.31 17.49
N HIS A 57 -3.85 2.81 18.63
CA HIS A 57 -4.60 4.06 18.75
C HIS A 57 -3.66 5.27 18.92
N VAL A 58 -2.37 5.03 18.98
CA VAL A 58 -1.35 6.09 19.14
C VAL A 58 -0.83 6.45 17.75
N PRO A 59 -0.93 7.70 17.32
CA PRO A 59 -0.44 8.10 16.01
C PRO A 59 1.10 8.05 15.97
N PHE A 60 1.63 7.64 14.84
CA PHE A 60 3.05 7.76 14.58
C PHE A 60 3.34 9.18 14.06
N ILE A 61 4.04 9.95 14.88
CA ILE A 61 4.53 11.28 14.51
C ILE A 61 6.05 11.25 14.70
N PRO A 62 6.82 11.11 13.62
CA PRO A 62 8.27 11.12 13.75
C PRO A 62 8.75 12.50 14.19
N SER A 63 9.82 12.55 15.00
CA SER A 63 10.45 13.80 15.41
C SER A 63 11.07 14.55 14.22
N ASP A 64 11.41 13.84 13.16
CA ASP A 64 11.88 14.36 11.87
C ASP A 64 10.94 13.89 10.78
N THR A 65 10.28 14.81 10.08
CA THR A 65 9.36 14.47 9.00
C THR A 65 10.05 13.77 7.81
N ARG A 66 11.37 13.88 7.69
CA ARG A 66 12.16 13.17 6.70
C ARG A 66 12.21 11.66 6.94
N ASP A 67 11.81 11.21 8.11
CA ASP A 67 11.70 9.79 8.45
C ASP A 67 10.47 9.14 7.80
N LEU A 68 9.52 9.91 7.29
CA LEU A 68 8.38 9.40 6.54
C LEU A 68 8.76 9.06 5.10
N CYS A 69 8.17 8.01 4.59
CA CYS A 69 8.15 7.80 3.15
C CYS A 69 7.19 8.79 2.50
N SER A 70 7.64 9.50 1.48
CA SER A 70 6.85 10.57 0.86
C SER A 70 7.19 10.80 -0.62
N HIS A 71 6.27 11.45 -1.34
CA HIS A 71 6.46 11.78 -2.76
C HIS A 71 6.80 10.55 -3.60
N ILE A 72 6.04 9.46 -3.39
CA ILE A 72 6.23 8.20 -4.10
C ILE A 72 5.06 7.98 -5.06
N ALA A 73 5.39 7.63 -6.30
CA ALA A 73 4.42 7.29 -7.32
C ALA A 73 4.37 5.77 -7.55
N ILE A 74 3.18 5.17 -7.43
CA ILE A 74 2.92 3.75 -7.71
C ILE A 74 1.87 3.72 -8.82
N ARG A 75 2.31 3.55 -10.07
CA ARG A 75 1.45 3.77 -11.22
C ARG A 75 1.53 2.68 -12.27
N ASN A 76 0.37 2.39 -12.85
CA ASN A 76 0.27 1.52 -14.03
C ASN A 76 0.93 0.14 -13.81
N ASN A 77 0.82 -0.42 -12.61
CA ASN A 77 1.33 -1.75 -12.29
C ASN A 77 0.22 -2.80 -12.39
N LEU A 78 0.59 -4.01 -12.76
CA LEU A 78 -0.25 -5.20 -12.60
C LEU A 78 0.22 -5.97 -11.36
N ILE A 79 -0.65 -6.09 -10.38
CA ILE A 79 -0.45 -6.85 -9.14
C ILE A 79 -1.46 -7.97 -9.11
N THR A 80 -1.00 -9.20 -9.26
CA THR A 80 -1.90 -10.34 -9.39
C THR A 80 -1.32 -11.61 -8.78
N ASN A 81 -2.20 -12.46 -8.23
CA ASN A 81 -1.78 -13.71 -7.62
C ASN A 81 -0.69 -13.51 -6.55
N VAL A 82 -0.97 -12.63 -5.59
CA VAL A 82 -0.10 -12.34 -4.45
C VAL A 82 -0.84 -12.67 -3.14
N THR A 83 -0.16 -12.56 -1.99
CA THR A 83 -0.65 -12.99 -0.67
C THR A 83 -0.87 -14.51 -0.58
N ASN A 84 -0.06 -15.29 -1.28
CA ASN A 84 -0.29 -16.72 -1.45
C ASN A 84 0.03 -17.55 -0.21
N GLU A 85 1.03 -17.14 0.57
CA GLU A 85 1.49 -17.82 1.78
C GLU A 85 0.93 -17.15 3.05
N ASP A 86 0.98 -15.82 3.10
CA ASP A 86 0.42 -15.02 4.17
C ASP A 86 -0.89 -14.34 3.71
N TRP A 87 -1.99 -14.95 4.07
CA TRP A 87 -3.31 -14.52 3.61
C TRP A 87 -3.76 -13.18 4.19
N GLY A 88 -3.19 -12.75 5.31
CA GLY A 88 -3.47 -11.44 5.92
C GLY A 88 -2.77 -10.28 5.24
N CYS A 89 -1.89 -10.55 4.28
CA CYS A 89 -1.22 -9.54 3.49
C CYS A 89 -2.15 -8.91 2.43
N VAL A 90 -1.71 -7.79 1.86
CA VAL A 90 -2.50 -6.98 0.93
C VAL A 90 -1.79 -6.81 -0.42
N GLY A 91 -2.50 -6.33 -1.43
CA GLY A 91 -1.86 -6.06 -2.72
C GLY A 91 -0.85 -4.91 -2.62
N ILE A 92 -1.28 -3.74 -2.20
CA ILE A 92 -0.45 -2.57 -1.90
C ILE A 92 -0.75 -2.13 -0.47
N GLY A 93 0.28 -2.03 0.36
CA GLY A 93 0.19 -1.49 1.71
C GLY A 93 1.02 -0.21 1.84
N ALA A 94 0.38 0.89 2.25
CA ALA A 94 1.06 2.12 2.57
C ALA A 94 0.73 2.51 4.01
N GLY A 95 1.71 2.47 4.89
CA GLY A 95 1.54 2.74 6.32
C GLY A 95 1.46 4.24 6.62
N TYR A 96 2.30 4.72 7.50
CA TYR A 96 2.40 6.16 7.76
C TYR A 96 3.22 6.82 6.64
N VAL A 97 2.52 7.42 5.69
CA VAL A 97 3.10 8.01 4.47
C VAL A 97 2.45 9.35 4.14
N SER A 98 3.13 10.20 3.41
CA SER A 98 2.56 11.45 2.88
C SER A 98 2.83 11.63 1.40
N ASP A 99 1.94 12.36 0.74
CA ASP A 99 2.12 12.78 -0.66
C ASP A 99 2.41 11.60 -1.62
N ILE A 100 1.77 10.45 -1.39
CA ILE A 100 1.90 9.31 -2.32
C ILE A 100 0.80 9.35 -3.38
N ASP A 101 1.11 8.81 -4.54
CA ASP A 101 0.18 8.66 -5.66
C ASP A 101 0.09 7.19 -6.07
N ILE A 102 -1.01 6.55 -5.72
CA ILE A 102 -1.33 5.17 -6.13
C ILE A 102 -2.40 5.25 -7.21
N SER A 103 -2.00 5.15 -8.47
CA SER A 103 -2.93 5.38 -9.57
C SER A 103 -2.74 4.44 -10.76
N HIS A 104 -3.86 4.18 -11.44
CA HIS A 104 -3.90 3.36 -12.66
C HIS A 104 -3.35 1.94 -12.49
N ASN A 105 -3.37 1.39 -11.27
CA ASN A 105 -2.94 0.01 -11.03
C ASN A 105 -4.13 -0.96 -11.21
N GLU A 106 -3.82 -2.15 -11.71
CA GLU A 106 -4.72 -3.30 -11.64
C GLU A 106 -4.24 -4.22 -10.52
N VAL A 107 -5.12 -4.46 -9.53
CA VAL A 107 -4.80 -5.24 -8.33
C VAL A 107 -5.85 -6.33 -8.18
N CYS A 108 -5.43 -7.59 -8.33
CA CYS A 108 -6.39 -8.68 -8.40
C CYS A 108 -5.86 -10.03 -7.92
N HIS A 109 -6.79 -10.98 -7.74
CA HIS A 109 -6.51 -12.34 -7.31
C HIS A 109 -5.76 -12.41 -5.96
N LEU A 110 -6.33 -11.74 -4.95
CA LEU A 110 -5.78 -11.61 -3.60
C LEU A 110 -6.57 -12.44 -2.60
N ASN A 111 -5.91 -12.89 -1.54
CA ASN A 111 -6.57 -13.60 -0.46
C ASN A 111 -7.22 -12.67 0.58
N TYR A 112 -6.86 -11.40 0.60
CA TYR A 112 -7.38 -10.38 1.51
C TYR A 112 -7.67 -9.06 0.79
N SER A 113 -7.27 -7.92 1.37
CA SER A 113 -7.56 -6.58 0.85
C SER A 113 -6.69 -6.18 -0.35
N GLY A 114 -7.22 -5.29 -1.18
CA GLY A 114 -6.55 -4.79 -2.37
C GLY A 114 -5.47 -3.75 -2.06
N ILE A 115 -5.89 -2.52 -1.81
CA ILE A 115 -5.01 -1.38 -1.52
C ILE A 115 -5.36 -0.82 -0.15
N CYS A 116 -4.40 -0.84 0.77
CA CYS A 116 -4.54 -0.29 2.11
C CYS A 116 -3.64 0.93 2.28
N VAL A 117 -4.22 2.06 2.72
CA VAL A 117 -3.47 3.30 2.97
C VAL A 117 -3.78 3.82 4.35
N GLY A 118 -2.73 4.00 5.16
CA GLY A 118 -2.80 4.36 6.55
C GLY A 118 -2.63 3.18 7.49
N TRP A 119 -2.33 3.46 8.73
CA TRP A 119 -2.18 2.50 9.81
C TRP A 119 -2.73 3.05 11.12
N GLY A 120 -3.07 2.16 12.04
CA GLY A 120 -3.68 2.53 13.32
C GLY A 120 -5.15 2.96 13.20
N TRP A 121 -5.79 3.19 14.33
CA TRP A 121 -7.20 3.60 14.43
C TRP A 121 -7.30 4.85 15.30
N THR A 122 -6.88 5.98 14.77
CA THR A 122 -6.89 7.23 15.52
C THR A 122 -7.39 8.42 14.70
N SER A 123 -8.11 9.32 15.35
CA SER A 123 -8.48 10.62 14.77
C SER A 123 -7.43 11.71 15.02
N LEU A 124 -6.39 11.39 15.78
CA LEU A 124 -5.32 12.34 16.07
C LEU A 124 -4.45 12.58 14.84
N GLU A 125 -3.78 13.71 14.82
CA GLU A 125 -2.81 14.01 13.76
C GLU A 125 -1.66 13.01 13.76
N SER A 126 -1.23 12.67 12.57
CA SER A 126 -0.05 11.85 12.29
C SER A 126 0.73 12.48 11.13
N GLY A 127 1.79 11.85 10.70
CA GLY A 127 2.51 12.29 9.50
C GLY A 127 1.75 12.10 8.18
N MET A 128 0.60 11.41 8.21
CA MET A 128 -0.14 11.06 7.00
C MET A 128 -0.93 12.25 6.46
N CYS A 129 -0.70 12.59 5.19
CA CYS A 129 -1.49 13.60 4.50
C CYS A 129 -1.34 13.51 2.98
N ASN A 130 -2.25 14.16 2.25
CA ASN A 130 -2.19 14.39 0.80
C ASN A 130 -2.03 13.13 -0.05
N ASN A 131 -2.42 11.97 0.42
CA ASN A 131 -2.32 10.71 -0.31
C ASN A 131 -3.41 10.62 -1.38
N ARG A 132 -3.07 10.17 -2.57
CA ARG A 132 -3.97 10.06 -3.71
C ARG A 132 -4.10 8.62 -4.15
N ILE A 133 -5.32 8.09 -4.14
CA ILE A 133 -5.65 6.74 -4.59
C ILE A 133 -6.68 6.88 -5.72
N GLU A 134 -6.21 6.87 -6.97
CA GLU A 134 -7.03 7.26 -8.10
C GLU A 134 -6.98 6.27 -9.26
N ALA A 135 -8.13 6.09 -9.91
CA ALA A 135 -8.24 5.34 -11.17
C ALA A 135 -7.65 3.91 -11.12
N ASN A 136 -7.63 3.28 -9.95
CA ASN A 136 -7.20 1.89 -9.82
C ASN A 136 -8.37 0.94 -10.12
N TYR A 137 -8.05 -0.23 -10.63
CA TYR A 137 -8.97 -1.33 -10.82
C TYR A 137 -8.64 -2.46 -9.85
N VAL A 138 -9.51 -2.67 -8.84
CA VAL A 138 -9.31 -3.70 -7.81
C VAL A 138 -10.41 -4.75 -7.94
N HIS A 139 -10.05 -6.01 -8.15
CA HIS A 139 -11.03 -7.07 -8.34
C HIS A 139 -10.53 -8.46 -7.92
N HIS A 140 -11.46 -9.41 -7.74
CA HIS A 140 -11.16 -10.78 -7.33
C HIS A 140 -10.27 -10.83 -6.08
N PHE A 141 -10.70 -10.14 -5.02
CA PHE A 141 -10.03 -10.08 -3.72
C PHE A 141 -10.87 -10.76 -2.63
N ALA A 142 -10.35 -10.86 -1.41
CA ALA A 142 -10.99 -11.54 -0.27
C ALA A 142 -11.24 -13.05 -0.50
N ARG A 143 -10.41 -13.71 -1.27
CA ARG A 143 -10.59 -15.12 -1.65
C ARG A 143 -10.47 -16.10 -0.49
N ARG A 144 -9.84 -15.70 0.60
CA ARG A 144 -9.61 -16.51 1.81
C ARG A 144 -10.09 -15.82 3.09
N LEU A 145 -9.84 -14.53 3.22
CA LEU A 145 -10.25 -13.73 4.36
C LEU A 145 -11.28 -12.70 3.90
N TYR A 146 -12.49 -12.81 4.40
CA TYR A 146 -13.65 -12.02 3.95
C TYR A 146 -13.86 -10.69 4.69
N ASP A 147 -13.15 -10.44 5.79
CA ASP A 147 -13.11 -9.12 6.44
C ASP A 147 -12.10 -8.23 5.73
N ALA A 148 -12.42 -7.84 4.50
CA ALA A 148 -11.50 -7.20 3.58
C ALA A 148 -12.17 -6.07 2.79
N GLY A 149 -11.36 -5.17 2.25
CA GLY A 149 -11.79 -4.10 1.37
C GLY A 149 -10.96 -4.01 0.09
N GLY A 150 -11.59 -3.66 -1.03
CA GLY A 150 -10.82 -3.35 -2.25
C GLY A 150 -9.91 -2.16 -2.04
N LEU A 151 -10.44 -1.11 -1.41
CA LEU A 151 -9.68 0.02 -0.85
C LEU A 151 -9.97 0.09 0.64
N TYR A 152 -8.94 0.25 1.45
CA TYR A 152 -9.05 0.34 2.89
C TYR A 152 -8.16 1.47 3.42
N THR A 153 -8.73 2.37 4.22
CA THR A 153 -7.98 3.49 4.79
C THR A 153 -8.18 3.57 6.28
N LEU A 154 -7.12 3.95 6.96
CA LEU A 154 -7.06 4.04 8.40
C LEU A 154 -6.54 5.40 8.85
N SER A 155 -6.99 5.81 10.05
CA SER A 155 -6.55 7.01 10.76
C SER A 155 -6.78 8.33 10.01
N ASN A 156 -6.41 9.42 10.65
CA ASN A 156 -6.56 10.77 10.11
C ASN A 156 -5.52 11.05 9.01
N GLN A 157 -5.99 11.43 7.83
CA GLN A 157 -5.15 11.70 6.65
C GLN A 157 -5.65 12.97 5.93
N PRO A 158 -5.40 14.15 6.47
CA PRO A 158 -5.91 15.38 5.87
C PRO A 158 -5.40 15.57 4.44
N GLY A 159 -6.25 16.09 3.57
CA GLY A 159 -5.92 16.32 2.16
C GLY A 159 -5.86 15.06 1.29
N SER A 160 -6.03 13.88 1.86
CA SER A 160 -6.03 12.64 1.08
C SER A 160 -7.32 12.47 0.28
N VAL A 161 -7.21 11.86 -0.91
CA VAL A 161 -8.31 11.72 -1.87
C VAL A 161 -8.36 10.32 -2.44
N MET A 162 -9.57 9.76 -2.47
CA MET A 162 -9.89 8.54 -3.22
C MET A 162 -10.95 8.85 -4.27
N ARG A 163 -10.66 8.64 -5.54
CA ARG A 163 -11.64 8.89 -6.62
C ARG A 163 -11.39 8.05 -7.86
N ASN A 164 -12.45 7.87 -8.65
CA ASN A 164 -12.41 7.19 -9.94
C ASN A 164 -11.90 5.73 -9.88
N ASN A 165 -11.83 5.12 -8.72
CA ASN A 165 -11.43 3.72 -8.59
C ASN A 165 -12.60 2.80 -8.96
N ARG A 166 -12.31 1.69 -9.60
CA ARG A 166 -13.26 0.62 -9.89
C ARG A 166 -12.97 -0.56 -8.97
N ILE A 167 -13.97 -0.99 -8.20
CA ILE A 167 -13.85 -2.08 -7.24
C ILE A 167 -14.98 -3.06 -7.51
N GLU A 168 -14.67 -4.32 -7.76
CA GLU A 168 -15.68 -5.33 -8.06
C GLU A 168 -15.19 -6.75 -7.71
N HIS A 169 -16.10 -7.72 -7.75
CA HIS A 169 -15.81 -9.13 -7.52
C HIS A 169 -15.12 -9.41 -6.18
N LEU A 170 -15.74 -8.96 -5.08
CA LEU A 170 -15.50 -9.53 -3.76
C LEU A 170 -15.99 -10.99 -3.79
N ILE A 171 -15.16 -11.95 -3.44
CA ILE A 171 -15.48 -13.39 -3.58
C ILE A 171 -15.70 -14.01 -2.21
#